data_506b99388e00cff900afabe741d45c68
#
_entry.id   506b99388e00cff900afabe741d45c68
#
_cell.length_a   1.000
_cell.length_b   1.000
_cell.length_c   1.000
_cell.angle_alpha   90.00
_cell.angle_beta   90.00
_cell.angle_gamma   90.00
#
_symmetry.space_group_name_H-M   'P 1'
#
loop_
_entity.id
_entity.type
_entity.pdbx_description
1 polymer ?
#
loop_
_entity_poly.entity_id
_entity_poly.type
_entity_poly.pdbx_seq_one_letter_code
_entity_poly.pdbx_strand_id
1 'polypeptide(L)'
;RRKVVVWNIHKCFPDMDKKEVEKLARENFTRLGQAIFEICNSYYWSDKKFKKKIKNIDEFEKKIKAIKNSNNLLLVPHTANVDFVVRAPSLFLKVNGMQRSAENKLWDKIMTDGRNKFVDQIFLPNEGRKLLGSLSKGESVLYAPDQDYGFKNSIFIDFFNHKALTVVFP
;
A
#
# COMPACT_ATOMS: atom_id res chain seq x y z
N ARG A 1 -14.65 2.54 -15.85
CA ARG A 1 -13.91 2.96 -14.62
C ARG A 1 -14.38 4.32 -14.09
N ARG A 2 -14.53 5.38 -14.93
CA ARG A 2 -14.99 6.71 -14.48
C ARG A 2 -16.33 6.66 -13.74
N LYS A 3 -17.34 5.95 -14.28
CA LYS A 3 -18.65 5.79 -13.63
C LYS A 3 -18.53 5.21 -12.21
N VAL A 4 -17.63 4.24 -12.01
CA VAL A 4 -17.38 3.62 -10.69
C VAL A 4 -16.77 4.64 -9.73
N VAL A 5 -15.78 5.42 -10.16
CA VAL A 5 -15.16 6.47 -9.32
C VAL A 5 -16.21 7.50 -8.90
N VAL A 6 -16.99 8.03 -9.84
CA VAL A 6 -18.05 8.99 -9.55
C VAL A 6 -19.09 8.41 -8.59
N TRP A 7 -19.51 7.16 -8.80
CA TRP A 7 -20.46 6.47 -7.93
C TRP A 7 -19.89 6.30 -6.50
N ASN A 8 -18.64 5.89 -6.36
CA ASN A 8 -17.98 5.75 -5.06
C ASN A 8 -17.86 7.08 -4.32
N ILE A 9 -17.54 8.18 -5.04
CA ILE A 9 -17.47 9.51 -4.44
C ILE A 9 -18.85 9.92 -3.90
N HIS A 10 -19.91 9.75 -4.69
CA HIS A 10 -21.27 10.04 -4.23
C HIS A 10 -21.69 9.19 -3.03
N LYS A 11 -21.25 7.93 -2.96
CA LYS A 11 -21.52 7.08 -1.81
C LYS A 11 -20.82 7.57 -0.54
N CYS A 12 -19.55 7.97 -0.66
CA CYS A 12 -18.79 8.45 0.48
C CYS A 12 -19.17 9.88 0.90
N PHE A 13 -19.62 10.69 -0.03
CA PHE A 13 -19.93 12.12 0.17
C PHE A 13 -21.29 12.46 -0.46
N PRO A 14 -22.41 12.03 0.16
CA PRO A 14 -23.74 12.17 -0.43
C PRO A 14 -24.18 13.63 -0.64
N ASP A 15 -23.68 14.55 0.18
CA ASP A 15 -24.03 15.98 0.14
C ASP A 15 -23.15 16.78 -0.84
N MET A 16 -22.17 16.14 -1.49
CA MET A 16 -21.27 16.79 -2.43
C MET A 16 -22.00 17.11 -3.75
N ASP A 17 -21.88 18.35 -4.22
CA ASP A 17 -22.51 18.74 -5.48
C ASP A 17 -21.84 18.06 -6.69
N LYS A 18 -22.58 18.03 -7.82
CA LYS A 18 -22.12 17.37 -9.04
C LYS A 18 -20.81 17.92 -9.59
N LYS A 19 -20.56 19.23 -9.45
CA LYS A 19 -19.32 19.86 -9.95
C LYS A 19 -18.13 19.46 -9.10
N GLU A 20 -18.32 19.41 -7.79
CA GLU A 20 -17.28 18.96 -6.84
C GLU A 20 -16.95 17.49 -7.04
N VAL A 21 -17.96 16.62 -7.22
CA VAL A 21 -17.75 15.19 -7.52
C VAL A 21 -16.95 15.02 -8.81
N GLU A 22 -17.29 15.75 -9.87
CA GLU A 22 -16.59 15.69 -11.14
C GLU A 22 -15.15 16.22 -11.03
N LYS A 23 -14.92 17.27 -10.24
CA LYS A 23 -13.60 17.79 -9.93
C LYS A 23 -12.76 16.74 -9.20
N LEU A 24 -13.29 16.16 -8.13
CA LEU A 24 -12.59 15.14 -7.33
C LEU A 24 -12.31 13.88 -8.16
N ALA A 25 -13.24 13.44 -9.01
CA ALA A 25 -13.01 12.33 -9.91
C ALA A 25 -11.88 12.62 -10.90
N ARG A 26 -11.80 13.83 -11.44
CA ARG A 26 -10.73 14.26 -12.35
C ARG A 26 -9.37 14.30 -11.64
N GLU A 27 -9.33 14.84 -10.44
CA GLU A 27 -8.13 14.85 -9.59
C GLU A 27 -7.65 13.44 -9.28
N ASN A 28 -8.58 12.51 -8.97
CA ASN A 28 -8.25 11.10 -8.74
C ASN A 28 -7.54 10.49 -9.97
N PHE A 29 -8.06 10.68 -11.18
CA PHE A 29 -7.41 10.16 -12.39
C PHE A 29 -6.05 10.82 -12.65
N THR A 30 -5.91 12.10 -12.38
CA THR A 30 -4.62 12.80 -12.49
C THR A 30 -3.59 12.18 -11.53
N ARG A 31 -3.99 11.92 -10.27
CA ARG A 31 -3.13 11.26 -9.29
C ARG A 31 -2.77 9.83 -9.67
N LEU A 32 -3.71 9.05 -10.20
CA LEU A 32 -3.43 7.72 -10.72
C LEU A 32 -2.40 7.74 -11.87
N GLY A 33 -2.51 8.71 -12.78
CA GLY A 33 -1.50 8.89 -13.84
C GLY A 33 -0.11 9.23 -13.28
N GLN A 34 -0.04 10.11 -12.29
CA GLN A 34 1.21 10.46 -11.60
C GLN A 34 1.82 9.27 -10.86
N ALA A 35 0.98 8.43 -10.25
CA ALA A 35 1.42 7.28 -9.47
C ALA A 35 2.23 6.27 -10.28
N ILE A 36 1.98 6.13 -11.58
CA ILE A 36 2.78 5.26 -12.45
C ILE A 36 4.25 5.68 -12.44
N PHE A 37 4.51 7.00 -12.55
CA PHE A 37 5.88 7.52 -12.48
C PHE A 37 6.47 7.39 -11.07
N GLU A 38 5.67 7.57 -10.03
CA GLU A 38 6.11 7.40 -8.64
C GLU A 38 6.48 5.95 -8.33
N ILE A 39 5.73 4.98 -8.85
CA ILE A 39 6.03 3.54 -8.76
C ILE A 39 7.37 3.25 -9.46
N CYS A 40 7.56 3.70 -10.70
CA CYS A 40 8.82 3.53 -11.41
C CYS A 40 9.99 4.17 -10.63
N ASN A 41 9.78 5.36 -10.10
CA ASN A 41 10.77 6.06 -9.28
C ASN A 41 11.10 5.29 -7.99
N SER A 42 10.11 4.63 -7.39
CA SER A 42 10.33 3.74 -6.24
C SER A 42 11.25 2.59 -6.57
N TYR A 43 11.20 2.07 -7.78
CA TYR A 43 12.02 0.91 -8.18
C TYR A 43 13.43 1.27 -8.66
N TYR A 44 13.62 2.46 -9.25
CA TYR A 44 14.83 2.78 -9.99
C TYR A 44 15.66 3.94 -9.40
N TRP A 45 15.11 4.74 -8.50
CA TRP A 45 15.93 5.77 -7.85
C TRP A 45 16.89 5.16 -6.82
N SER A 46 18.07 5.77 -6.70
CA SER A 46 18.96 5.47 -5.57
C SER A 46 18.32 5.92 -4.25
N ASP A 47 18.70 5.29 -3.15
CA ASP A 47 18.21 5.67 -1.81
C ASP A 47 18.46 7.14 -1.49
N LYS A 48 19.61 7.67 -1.88
CA LYS A 48 19.94 9.09 -1.71
C LYS A 48 18.93 10.00 -2.43
N LYS A 49 18.55 9.67 -3.68
CA LYS A 49 17.57 10.43 -4.44
C LYS A 49 16.17 10.26 -3.88
N PHE A 50 15.81 9.05 -3.47
CA PHE A 50 14.51 8.75 -2.90
C PHE A 50 14.29 9.47 -1.56
N LYS A 51 15.27 9.43 -0.63
CA LYS A 51 15.23 10.14 0.65
C LYS A 51 14.94 11.63 0.50
N LYS A 52 15.52 12.29 -0.51
CA LYS A 52 15.29 13.72 -0.77
C LYS A 52 13.83 14.08 -1.13
N LYS A 53 13.00 13.08 -1.47
CA LYS A 53 11.59 13.28 -1.83
C LYS A 53 10.63 13.02 -0.67
N ILE A 54 11.12 12.48 0.42
CA ILE A 54 10.33 12.28 1.64
C ILE A 54 10.37 13.57 2.46
N LYS A 55 9.22 14.18 2.66
CA LYS A 55 9.11 15.31 3.59
C LYS A 55 9.38 14.81 5.02
N ASN A 56 10.02 15.63 5.83
CA ASN A 56 10.33 15.32 7.23
C ASN A 56 11.07 13.99 7.42
N ILE A 57 12.02 13.69 6.51
CA ILE A 57 12.75 12.42 6.49
C ILE A 57 13.42 12.11 7.84
N ASP A 58 13.97 13.12 8.51
CA ASP A 58 14.70 12.94 9.79
C ASP A 58 13.74 12.51 10.92
N GLU A 59 12.55 13.11 10.98
CA GLU A 59 11.52 12.70 11.94
C GLU A 59 11.01 11.29 11.63
N PHE A 60 10.78 10.99 10.36
CA PHE A 60 10.37 9.65 9.90
C PHE A 60 11.44 8.62 10.26
N GLU A 61 12.71 8.89 9.97
CA GLU A 61 13.83 8.01 10.31
C GLU A 61 13.89 7.74 11.81
N LYS A 62 13.75 8.78 12.65
CA LYS A 62 13.74 8.64 14.10
C LYS A 62 12.62 7.70 14.57
N LYS A 63 11.39 7.90 14.07
CA LYS A 63 10.23 7.07 14.42
C LYS A 63 10.42 5.61 13.98
N ILE A 64 10.90 5.41 12.75
CA ILE A 64 11.12 4.05 12.21
C ILE A 64 12.25 3.34 12.96
N LYS A 65 13.35 4.03 13.28
CA LYS A 65 14.45 3.44 14.04
C LYS A 65 14.08 3.10 15.49
N ALA A 66 13.13 3.82 16.09
CA ALA A 66 12.65 3.54 17.44
C ALA A 66 11.94 2.18 17.56
N ILE A 67 11.36 1.69 16.46
CA ILE A 67 10.69 0.38 16.40
C ILE A 67 11.60 -0.73 15.86
N LYS A 68 12.85 -0.41 15.52
CA LYS A 68 13.81 -1.43 15.08
C LYS A 68 14.03 -2.45 16.19
N ASN A 69 14.09 -3.71 15.85
CA ASN A 69 14.23 -4.86 16.77
C ASN A 69 12.95 -5.20 17.59
N SER A 70 11.80 -4.74 17.16
CA SER A 70 10.50 -5.18 17.67
C SER A 70 9.73 -5.90 16.57
N ASN A 71 8.74 -6.69 16.95
CA ASN A 71 7.84 -7.38 16.03
C ASN A 71 6.84 -6.36 15.50
N ASN A 72 7.06 -5.81 14.32
CA ASN A 72 6.23 -4.72 13.80
C ASN A 72 5.32 -5.20 12.68
N LEU A 73 4.02 -5.02 12.87
CA LEU A 73 3.04 -5.06 11.78
C LEU A 73 2.76 -3.61 11.33
N LEU A 74 3.34 -3.23 10.21
CA LEU A 74 3.19 -1.89 9.64
C LEU A 74 1.97 -1.89 8.71
N LEU A 75 0.88 -1.27 9.16
CA LEU A 75 -0.32 -1.13 8.34
C LEU A 75 -0.13 -0.03 7.30
N VAL A 76 -0.39 -0.37 6.05
CA VAL A 76 -0.23 0.51 4.89
C VAL A 76 -1.53 0.53 4.10
N PRO A 77 -2.17 1.69 3.89
CA PRO A 77 -3.33 1.76 3.02
C PRO A 77 -2.92 1.65 1.54
N HIS A 78 -3.80 1.10 0.70
CA HIS A 78 -3.61 1.06 -0.75
C HIS A 78 -3.80 2.46 -1.37
N THR A 79 -2.80 3.30 -1.23
CA THR A 79 -2.74 4.57 -1.95
C THR A 79 -2.33 4.35 -3.41
N ALA A 80 -2.57 5.33 -4.28
CA ALA A 80 -2.17 5.24 -5.69
C ALA A 80 -0.67 4.97 -5.87
N ASN A 81 0.16 5.46 -4.94
CA ASN A 81 1.62 5.30 -4.94
C ASN A 81 2.11 4.37 -3.82
N VAL A 82 1.39 3.28 -3.55
CA VAL A 82 1.69 2.33 -2.47
C VAL A 82 3.15 1.88 -2.44
N ASP A 83 3.77 1.66 -3.60
CA ASP A 83 5.17 1.24 -3.68
C ASP A 83 6.15 2.31 -3.15
N PHE A 84 5.80 3.59 -3.27
CA PHE A 84 6.57 4.66 -2.64
C PHE A 84 6.46 4.60 -1.11
N VAL A 85 5.26 4.36 -0.61
CA VAL A 85 4.98 4.23 0.83
C VAL A 85 5.64 2.98 1.42
N VAL A 86 5.62 1.86 0.70
CA VAL A 86 6.27 0.59 1.09
C VAL A 86 7.79 0.73 1.13
N ARG A 87 8.39 1.45 0.18
CA ARG A 87 9.84 1.66 0.15
C ARG A 87 10.35 2.58 1.27
N ALA A 88 9.56 3.53 1.74
CA ALA A 88 10.05 4.49 2.72
C ALA A 88 10.60 3.84 4.01
N PRO A 89 9.90 2.92 4.70
CA PRO A 89 10.45 2.23 5.87
C PRO A 89 11.62 1.31 5.53
N SER A 90 11.68 0.73 4.33
CA SER A 90 12.79 -0.16 3.94
C SER A 90 14.15 0.52 3.87
N LEU A 91 14.19 1.86 3.82
CA LEU A 91 15.43 2.62 3.92
C LEU A 91 16.14 2.46 5.29
N PHE A 92 15.42 2.00 6.32
CA PHE A 92 15.88 2.00 7.70
C PHE A 92 15.66 0.67 8.43
N LEU A 93 14.73 -0.14 7.92
CA LEU A 93 14.39 -1.46 8.46
C LEU A 93 14.44 -2.52 7.37
N LYS A 94 14.69 -3.77 7.76
CA LYS A 94 14.31 -4.93 6.96
C LYS A 94 12.81 -5.09 7.03
N VAL A 95 12.15 -5.11 5.88
CA VAL A 95 10.71 -5.24 5.79
C VAL A 95 10.33 -6.38 4.87
N ASN A 96 9.37 -7.16 5.30
CA ASN A 96 8.73 -8.20 4.52
C ASN A 96 7.33 -7.72 4.13
N GLY A 97 6.76 -8.29 3.07
CA GLY A 97 5.43 -7.90 2.63
C GLY A 97 4.66 -9.06 2.02
N MET A 98 3.37 -8.84 1.79
CA MET A 98 2.53 -9.78 1.05
C MET A 98 2.12 -9.15 -0.27
N GLN A 99 2.16 -9.94 -1.34
CA GLN A 99 1.76 -9.51 -2.68
C GLN A 99 0.90 -10.58 -3.35
N ARG A 100 -0.21 -10.15 -3.94
CA ARG A 100 -0.95 -10.97 -4.88
C ARG A 100 -0.35 -10.82 -6.28
N SER A 101 -0.17 -11.92 -6.99
CA SER A 101 0.27 -11.87 -8.39
C SER A 101 -0.73 -11.12 -9.27
N ALA A 102 -0.24 -10.28 -10.14
CA ALA A 102 -1.05 -9.58 -11.11
C ALA A 102 -1.41 -10.50 -12.29
N GLU A 103 -2.58 -10.28 -12.90
CA GLU A 103 -3.03 -11.06 -14.07
C GLU A 103 -2.08 -10.88 -15.27
N ASN A 104 -1.63 -9.66 -15.49
CA ASN A 104 -0.65 -9.37 -16.54
C ASN A 104 0.75 -9.77 -16.08
N LYS A 105 1.31 -10.80 -16.71
CA LYS A 105 2.61 -11.39 -16.36
C LYS A 105 3.80 -10.44 -16.46
N LEU A 106 3.78 -9.54 -17.46
CA LEU A 106 4.83 -8.54 -17.61
C LEU A 106 4.77 -7.53 -16.47
N TRP A 107 3.57 -7.06 -16.12
CA TRP A 107 3.38 -6.14 -15.00
C TRP A 107 3.73 -6.79 -13.66
N ASP A 108 3.30 -8.03 -13.45
CA ASP A 108 3.65 -8.83 -12.26
C ASP A 108 5.17 -8.92 -12.08
N LYS A 109 5.89 -9.24 -13.16
CA LYS A 109 7.36 -9.29 -13.14
C LYS A 109 7.99 -7.93 -12.81
N ILE A 110 7.54 -6.85 -13.44
CA ILE A 110 8.07 -5.49 -13.18
C ILE A 110 7.88 -5.11 -11.71
N MET A 111 6.69 -5.38 -11.15
CA MET A 111 6.39 -5.08 -9.75
C MET A 111 7.23 -5.93 -8.79
N THR A 112 7.31 -7.23 -9.04
CA THR A 112 8.07 -8.16 -8.20
C THR A 112 9.56 -7.85 -8.24
N ASP A 113 10.14 -7.68 -9.41
CA ASP A 113 11.56 -7.31 -9.58
C ASP A 113 11.85 -5.93 -8.95
N GLY A 114 10.90 -5.01 -9.04
CA GLY A 114 11.00 -3.69 -8.43
C GLY A 114 11.01 -3.76 -6.90
N ARG A 115 10.06 -4.46 -6.31
CA ARG A 115 9.89 -4.62 -4.86
C ARG A 115 11.02 -5.41 -4.22
N ASN A 116 11.53 -6.44 -4.88
CA ASN A 116 12.67 -7.24 -4.42
C ASN A 116 13.96 -6.42 -4.22
N LYS A 117 14.02 -5.19 -4.71
CA LYS A 117 15.17 -4.29 -4.48
C LYS A 117 15.17 -3.67 -3.08
N PHE A 118 14.03 -3.65 -2.40
CA PHE A 118 13.88 -2.99 -1.12
C PHE A 118 13.00 -3.72 -0.09
N VAL A 119 12.29 -4.76 -0.50
CA VAL A 119 11.58 -5.69 0.40
C VAL A 119 12.42 -6.94 0.53
N ASP A 120 12.64 -7.40 1.76
CA ASP A 120 13.52 -8.54 2.06
C ASP A 120 12.90 -9.85 1.59
N GLN A 121 11.61 -10.07 1.91
CA GLN A 121 10.81 -11.20 1.44
C GLN A 121 9.41 -10.77 1.03
N ILE A 122 8.93 -11.32 -0.07
CA ILE A 122 7.56 -11.13 -0.56
C ILE A 122 6.83 -12.46 -0.45
N PHE A 123 5.79 -12.49 0.39
CA PHE A 123 4.94 -13.66 0.57
C PHE A 123 3.71 -13.60 -0.34
N LEU A 124 3.26 -14.77 -0.77
CA LEU A 124 1.98 -14.92 -1.45
C LEU A 124 0.82 -14.98 -0.41
N PRO A 125 -0.43 -14.70 -0.82
CA PRO A 125 -1.57 -14.72 0.10
C PRO A 125 -1.81 -16.06 0.82
N ASN A 126 -1.40 -17.17 0.23
CA ASN A 126 -1.49 -18.50 0.84
C ASN A 126 -0.30 -18.84 1.77
N GLU A 127 0.64 -17.93 1.95
CA GLU A 127 1.83 -18.10 2.79
C GLU A 127 1.73 -17.34 4.13
N GLY A 128 0.53 -17.07 4.63
CA GLY A 128 0.31 -16.32 5.87
C GLY A 128 1.08 -16.87 7.07
N ARG A 129 1.26 -18.20 7.17
CA ARG A 129 2.08 -18.81 8.24
C ARG A 129 3.56 -18.40 8.16
N LYS A 130 4.12 -18.24 6.97
CA LYS A 130 5.50 -17.77 6.80
C LYS A 130 5.64 -16.30 7.22
N LEU A 131 4.64 -15.50 6.90
CA LEU A 131 4.57 -14.09 7.31
C LEU A 131 4.48 -13.95 8.83
N LEU A 132 3.65 -14.77 9.50
CA LEU A 132 3.62 -14.85 10.97
C LEU A 132 4.97 -15.30 11.55
N GLY A 133 5.62 -16.25 10.89
CA GLY A 133 6.97 -16.70 11.26
C GLY A 133 8.01 -15.57 11.19
N SER A 134 7.90 -14.66 10.22
CA SER A 134 8.73 -13.45 10.14
C SER A 134 8.52 -12.54 11.35
N LEU A 135 7.27 -12.26 11.71
CA LEU A 135 6.93 -11.48 12.90
C LEU A 135 7.51 -12.10 14.17
N SER A 136 7.36 -13.42 14.33
CA SER A 136 7.90 -14.14 15.51
C SER A 136 9.43 -14.06 15.63
N LYS A 137 10.13 -13.80 14.53
CA LYS A 137 11.60 -13.61 14.51
C LYS A 137 12.01 -12.15 14.76
N GLY A 138 11.08 -11.26 15.03
CA GLY A 138 11.38 -9.84 15.25
C GLY A 138 11.51 -9.03 13.94
N GLU A 139 11.06 -9.58 12.80
CA GLU A 139 11.09 -8.88 11.52
C GLU A 139 9.87 -7.97 11.36
N SER A 140 10.02 -6.88 10.61
CA SER A 140 8.92 -5.98 10.32
C SER A 140 8.15 -6.44 9.08
N VAL A 141 6.82 -6.45 9.17
CA VAL A 141 5.93 -6.85 8.07
C VAL A 141 5.04 -5.70 7.65
N LEU A 142 4.99 -5.42 6.36
CA LEU A 142 4.06 -4.49 5.74
C LEU A 142 2.78 -5.23 5.36
N TYR A 143 1.65 -4.73 5.81
CA TYR A 143 0.34 -5.34 5.57
C TYR A 143 -0.71 -4.30 5.19
N ALA A 144 -1.45 -4.57 4.13
CA ALA A 144 -2.48 -3.68 3.60
C ALA A 144 -3.84 -4.42 3.57
N PRO A 145 -4.68 -4.29 4.61
CA PRO A 145 -5.94 -5.03 4.74
C PRO A 145 -7.14 -4.35 4.07
N ASP A 146 -6.98 -3.19 3.47
CA ASP A 146 -8.04 -2.27 3.04
C ASP A 146 -8.63 -2.57 1.64
N GLN A 147 -8.47 -3.79 1.13
CA GLN A 147 -9.11 -4.24 -0.10
C GLN A 147 -10.10 -5.37 0.14
N ASP A 148 -11.14 -5.41 -0.69
CA ASP A 148 -12.13 -6.49 -0.71
C ASP A 148 -11.58 -7.68 -1.51
N TYR A 149 -11.39 -8.82 -0.82
CA TYR A 149 -11.03 -10.12 -1.41
C TYR A 149 -12.15 -11.15 -1.27
N GLY A 150 -13.39 -10.70 -1.03
CA GLY A 150 -14.57 -11.54 -0.82
C GLY A 150 -14.78 -11.93 0.64
N PHE A 151 -15.83 -12.71 0.90
CA PHE A 151 -16.28 -13.03 2.26
C PHE A 151 -15.34 -13.93 3.06
N LYS A 152 -14.51 -14.72 2.38
CA LYS A 152 -13.59 -15.62 3.06
C LYS A 152 -12.47 -14.81 3.73
N ASN A 153 -12.30 -14.99 5.04
CA ASN A 153 -11.29 -14.27 5.83
C ASN A 153 -11.48 -12.75 5.83
N SER A 154 -12.73 -12.29 5.79
CA SER A 154 -13.04 -10.86 5.83
C SER A 154 -14.15 -10.57 6.84
N ILE A 155 -14.15 -9.37 7.36
CA ILE A 155 -15.21 -8.84 8.22
C ILE A 155 -15.77 -7.55 7.61
N PHE A 156 -16.99 -7.22 7.97
CA PHE A 156 -17.55 -5.91 7.64
C PHE A 156 -17.12 -4.88 8.68
N ILE A 157 -16.52 -3.80 8.21
CA ILE A 157 -16.25 -2.60 9.01
C ILE A 157 -16.97 -1.39 8.40
N ASP A 158 -17.19 -0.38 9.22
CA ASP A 158 -17.80 0.86 8.73
C ASP A 158 -16.74 1.71 8.00
N PHE A 159 -17.09 2.11 6.77
CA PHE A 159 -16.29 3.01 5.94
C PHE A 159 -17.23 4.02 5.26
N PHE A 160 -17.11 5.29 5.61
CA PHE A 160 -18.04 6.36 5.18
C PHE A 160 -19.53 5.97 5.35
N ASN A 161 -19.89 5.48 6.55
CA ASN A 161 -21.24 5.00 6.88
C ASN A 161 -21.77 3.83 6.01
N HIS A 162 -20.89 3.15 5.29
CA HIS A 162 -21.20 1.94 4.54
C HIS A 162 -20.41 0.75 5.10
N LYS A 163 -21.01 -0.43 5.03
CA LYS A 163 -20.31 -1.67 5.39
C LYS A 163 -19.34 -2.05 4.26
N ALA A 164 -18.06 -2.04 4.54
CA ALA A 164 -17.00 -2.46 3.62
C ALA A 164 -16.34 -3.75 4.10
N LEU A 165 -16.13 -4.70 3.19
CA LEU A 165 -15.37 -5.90 3.48
C LEU A 165 -13.90 -5.55 3.64
N THR A 166 -13.33 -5.98 4.75
CA THR A 166 -11.93 -5.76 5.10
C THR A 166 -11.32 -7.10 5.46
N VAL A 167 -10.19 -7.43 4.84
CA VAL A 167 -9.50 -8.69 5.09
C VAL A 167 -8.97 -8.69 6.51
N VAL A 168 -9.31 -9.74 7.26
CA VAL A 168 -8.63 -10.05 8.52
C VAL A 168 -7.36 -10.83 8.21
N PHE A 169 -6.40 -10.74 9.10
CA PHE A 169 -5.13 -11.44 8.94
C PHE A 169 -5.36 -12.94 8.73
N PRO A 170 -4.75 -13.59 7.71
CA PRO A 170 -4.97 -15.00 7.39
C PRO A 170 -4.43 -15.97 8.46
#